data_6e6e10128c4ede980ce3895c161426af
#
_entry.id   6e6e10128c4ede980ce3895c161426af
#
_cell.length_a   1.000
_cell.length_b   1.000
_cell.length_c   1.000
_cell.angle_alpha   90.00
_cell.angle_beta   90.00
_cell.angle_gamma   90.00
#
_symmetry.space_group_name_H-M   'P 1'
#
loop_
_entity.id
_entity.type
_entity.pdbx_description
1 polymer ?
#
loop_
_entity_poly.entity_id
_entity_poly.type
_entity_poly.pdbx_seq_one_letter_code
_entity_poly.pdbx_strand_id
1 'polypeptide(L)'
;MKVGVSTASFYPLETELALEEIGRAGVKNTEIFFNAESELKDSFLDMLIDIKKRYDINITAIHPTMSLAESFMIFSAYERRFHESLAKFRRYSEIASELGAKYIILHGGKPNGILSDEEYCERYMVLKTETRRNGVTVLQENVNNFRSGDVEFLRGMCEILGPEAEFCFDLKQSIRCGY
;
A
#
# COMPACT_ATOMS: atom_id res chain seq x y z
N MET A 1 18.50 11.84 0.29
CA MET A 1 17.13 11.61 -0.25
C MET A 1 17.27 10.69 -1.46
N LYS A 2 16.45 9.63 -1.57
CA LYS A 2 16.40 8.78 -2.76
C LYS A 2 15.18 9.22 -3.58
N VAL A 3 15.32 9.28 -4.90
CA VAL A 3 14.22 9.57 -5.84
C VAL A 3 13.81 8.26 -6.51
N GLY A 4 12.54 8.07 -6.73
CA GLY A 4 11.96 6.89 -7.39
C GLY A 4 10.74 7.25 -8.23
N VAL A 5 10.21 6.26 -8.95
CA VAL A 5 9.01 6.38 -9.78
C VAL A 5 8.08 5.20 -9.47
N SER A 6 6.78 5.45 -9.39
CA SER A 6 5.76 4.42 -9.28
C SER A 6 5.37 3.91 -10.68
N THR A 7 5.12 2.61 -10.82
CA THR A 7 4.55 2.02 -12.05
C THR A 7 3.20 2.63 -12.39
N ALA A 8 2.44 3.13 -11.41
CA ALA A 8 1.19 3.86 -11.62
C ALA A 8 1.33 5.12 -12.48
N SER A 9 2.55 5.71 -12.57
CA SER A 9 2.81 6.87 -13.43
C SER A 9 2.70 6.57 -14.92
N PHE A 10 2.68 5.31 -15.30
CA PHE A 10 2.60 4.83 -16.68
C PHE A 10 1.21 4.30 -17.04
N TYR A 11 0.22 4.39 -16.13
CA TYR A 11 -1.13 3.93 -16.41
C TYR A 11 -1.66 4.54 -17.74
N PRO A 12 -2.28 3.75 -18.65
CA PRO A 12 -2.78 2.39 -18.49
C PRO A 12 -1.82 1.27 -18.95
N LEU A 13 -0.52 1.53 -19.01
CA LEU A 13 0.46 0.50 -19.33
C LEU A 13 0.45 -0.59 -18.24
N GLU A 14 0.56 -1.85 -18.64
CA GLU A 14 0.61 -2.98 -17.71
C GLU A 14 1.84 -2.89 -16.79
N THR A 15 1.71 -3.40 -15.57
CA THR A 15 2.67 -3.21 -14.48
C THR A 15 4.09 -3.65 -14.84
N GLU A 16 4.25 -4.81 -15.49
CA GLU A 16 5.54 -5.33 -15.93
C GLU A 16 6.16 -4.48 -17.02
N LEU A 17 5.36 -3.98 -17.97
CA LEU A 17 5.83 -3.10 -19.04
C LEU A 17 6.24 -1.73 -18.48
N ALA A 18 5.48 -1.20 -17.52
CA ALA A 18 5.84 0.03 -16.81
C ALA A 18 7.17 -0.14 -16.06
N LEU A 19 7.39 -1.28 -15.39
CA LEU A 19 8.64 -1.57 -14.70
C LEU A 19 9.82 -1.68 -15.67
N GLU A 20 9.63 -2.26 -16.86
CA GLU A 20 10.65 -2.28 -17.91
C GLU A 20 11.02 -0.87 -18.40
N GLU A 21 10.04 0.01 -18.64
CA GLU A 21 10.30 1.40 -19.06
C GLU A 21 11.06 2.18 -17.99
N ILE A 22 10.69 1.99 -16.70
CA ILE A 22 11.43 2.56 -15.57
C ILE A 22 12.89 2.08 -15.57
N GLY A 23 13.10 0.78 -15.80
CA GLY A 23 14.43 0.19 -15.88
C GLY A 23 15.24 0.72 -17.06
N ARG A 24 14.65 0.84 -18.26
CA ARG A 24 15.28 1.43 -19.46
C ARG A 24 15.67 2.90 -19.24
N ALA A 25 14.86 3.64 -18.49
CA ALA A 25 15.16 5.01 -18.10
C ALA A 25 16.27 5.14 -17.04
N GLY A 26 16.79 4.02 -16.52
CA GLY A 26 17.86 4.00 -15.52
C GLY A 26 17.41 4.39 -14.10
N VAL A 27 16.12 4.44 -13.83
CA VAL A 27 15.60 4.74 -12.48
C VAL A 27 15.84 3.55 -11.55
N LYS A 28 16.43 3.82 -10.39
CA LYS A 28 16.87 2.77 -9.46
C LYS A 28 15.91 2.48 -8.31
N ASN A 29 14.98 3.35 -7.99
CA ASN A 29 14.01 3.09 -6.93
C ASN A 29 12.60 3.16 -7.48
N THR A 30 11.79 2.18 -7.15
CA THR A 30 10.45 2.02 -7.74
C THR A 30 9.46 1.57 -6.68
N GLU A 31 8.24 2.06 -6.79
CA GLU A 31 7.05 1.48 -6.19
C GLU A 31 6.32 0.66 -7.25
N ILE A 32 5.91 -0.56 -6.89
CA ILE A 32 5.03 -1.37 -7.74
C ILE A 32 3.59 -1.14 -7.34
N PHE A 33 2.79 -0.62 -8.28
CA PHE A 33 1.35 -0.51 -8.12
C PHE A 33 0.68 -1.70 -8.83
N PHE A 34 0.01 -2.56 -8.06
CA PHE A 34 -0.74 -3.69 -8.59
C PHE A 34 -2.14 -3.23 -9.04
N ASN A 35 -2.56 -3.65 -10.22
CA ASN A 35 -3.83 -3.24 -10.83
C ASN A 35 -4.85 -4.38 -10.93
N ALA A 36 -4.40 -5.64 -10.85
CA ALA A 36 -5.24 -6.81 -11.06
C ALA A 36 -4.88 -7.99 -10.14
N GLU A 37 -5.85 -8.83 -9.82
CA GLU A 37 -5.64 -10.06 -9.03
C GLU A 37 -4.67 -11.05 -9.72
N SER A 38 -4.62 -11.06 -11.05
CA SER A 38 -3.68 -11.89 -11.80
C SER A 38 -2.21 -11.55 -11.55
N GLU A 39 -1.93 -10.31 -11.17
CA GLU A 39 -0.60 -9.81 -10.84
C GLU A 39 -0.08 -10.32 -9.48
N LEU A 40 -0.93 -10.96 -8.67
CA LEU A 40 -0.55 -11.57 -7.39
C LEU A 40 -0.12 -13.04 -7.51
N LYS A 41 -0.07 -13.60 -8.71
CA LYS A 41 0.35 -14.98 -8.96
C LYS A 41 1.88 -15.10 -8.94
N ASP A 42 2.38 -16.28 -8.54
CA ASP A 42 3.82 -16.55 -8.48
C ASP A 42 4.51 -16.34 -9.83
N SER A 43 3.88 -16.77 -10.93
CA SER A 43 4.42 -16.57 -12.28
C SER A 43 4.59 -15.11 -12.68
N PHE A 44 3.73 -14.23 -12.17
CA PHE A 44 3.86 -12.79 -12.40
C PHE A 44 4.95 -12.19 -11.51
N LEU A 45 5.05 -12.66 -10.27
CA LEU A 45 6.10 -12.25 -9.35
C LEU A 45 7.49 -12.62 -9.89
N ASP A 46 7.66 -13.85 -10.43
CA ASP A 46 8.90 -14.29 -11.08
C ASP A 46 9.30 -13.33 -12.22
N MET A 47 8.34 -12.91 -13.04
CA MET A 47 8.57 -11.93 -14.12
C MET A 47 9.05 -10.57 -13.56
N LEU A 48 8.43 -10.04 -12.52
CA LEU A 48 8.86 -8.79 -11.89
C LEU A 48 10.27 -8.91 -11.28
N ILE A 49 10.58 -10.06 -10.67
CA ILE A 49 11.93 -10.35 -10.12
C ILE A 49 12.98 -10.35 -11.24
N ASP A 50 12.68 -10.93 -12.39
CA ASP A 50 13.59 -10.98 -13.53
C ASP A 50 13.84 -9.57 -14.11
N ILE A 51 12.80 -8.75 -14.25
CA ILE A 51 12.93 -7.37 -14.70
C ILE A 51 13.75 -6.56 -13.69
N LYS A 52 13.41 -6.68 -12.40
CA LYS A 52 14.15 -6.04 -11.30
C LYS A 52 15.65 -6.36 -11.35
N LYS A 53 16.01 -7.64 -11.52
CA LYS A 53 17.41 -8.10 -11.63
C LYS A 53 18.10 -7.54 -12.88
N ARG A 54 17.41 -7.61 -14.03
CA ARG A 54 17.95 -7.15 -15.33
C ARG A 54 18.36 -5.69 -15.31
N TYR A 55 17.60 -4.84 -14.65
CA TYR A 55 17.82 -3.38 -14.61
C TYR A 55 18.41 -2.89 -13.28
N ASP A 56 18.71 -3.78 -12.34
CA ASP A 56 19.20 -3.45 -11.01
C ASP A 56 18.29 -2.42 -10.30
N ILE A 57 16.99 -2.71 -10.25
CA ILE A 57 15.96 -1.86 -9.64
C ILE A 57 15.77 -2.26 -8.17
N ASN A 58 15.72 -1.27 -7.30
CA ASN A 58 15.32 -1.44 -5.90
C ASN A 58 13.82 -1.16 -5.77
N ILE A 59 13.03 -2.16 -5.42
CA ILE A 59 11.62 -1.99 -5.10
C ILE A 59 11.51 -1.52 -3.65
N THR A 60 10.96 -0.33 -3.43
CA THR A 60 10.87 0.30 -2.10
C THR A 60 9.57 -0.02 -1.41
N ALA A 61 8.47 -0.06 -2.16
CA ALA A 61 7.13 -0.30 -1.68
C ALA A 61 6.31 -1.05 -2.73
N ILE A 62 5.27 -1.73 -2.27
CA ILE A 62 4.17 -2.14 -3.12
C ILE A 62 2.93 -1.32 -2.76
N HIS A 63 2.12 -1.05 -3.75
CA HIS A 63 0.84 -0.38 -3.60
C HIS A 63 -0.25 -1.33 -4.13
N PRO A 64 -0.99 -2.03 -3.25
CA PRO A 64 -2.11 -2.86 -3.66
C PRO A 64 -3.19 -2.03 -4.35
N THR A 65 -3.95 -2.64 -5.24
CA THR A 65 -5.17 -2.03 -5.79
C THR A 65 -6.13 -1.76 -4.65
N MET A 66 -6.19 -0.52 -4.19
CA MET A 66 -7.13 -0.08 -3.17
C MET A 66 -8.43 0.40 -3.82
N SER A 67 -9.24 -0.55 -4.27
CA SER A 67 -10.60 -0.26 -4.69
C SER A 67 -11.47 0.15 -3.50
N LEU A 68 -12.60 0.83 -3.78
CA LEU A 68 -13.61 1.12 -2.76
C LEU A 68 -14.06 -0.15 -2.02
N ALA A 69 -14.15 -1.27 -2.74
CA ALA A 69 -14.57 -2.55 -2.18
C ALA A 69 -13.56 -3.06 -1.13
N GLU A 70 -12.27 -2.93 -1.36
CA GLU A 70 -11.25 -3.37 -0.39
C GLU A 70 -11.28 -2.54 0.89
N SER A 71 -11.46 -1.22 0.78
CA SER A 71 -11.65 -0.36 1.95
C SER A 71 -12.86 -0.76 2.78
N PHE A 72 -13.97 -1.15 2.12
CA PHE A 72 -15.14 -1.68 2.80
C PHE A 72 -14.90 -3.04 3.44
N MET A 73 -14.08 -3.89 2.84
CA MET A 73 -13.76 -5.21 3.40
C MET A 73 -12.92 -5.07 4.67
N ILE A 74 -11.85 -4.27 4.63
CA ILE A 74 -10.89 -4.10 5.74
C ILE A 74 -11.56 -3.38 6.92
N PHE A 75 -12.24 -2.25 6.67
CA PHE A 75 -12.82 -1.40 7.71
C PHE A 75 -14.34 -1.61 7.88
N SER A 76 -14.81 -2.83 7.63
CA SER A 76 -16.20 -3.26 7.85
C SER A 76 -16.40 -3.71 9.29
N ALA A 77 -17.53 -3.42 9.91
CA ALA A 77 -17.93 -4.06 11.18
C ALA A 77 -18.26 -5.55 11.02
N TYR A 78 -18.25 -6.09 9.82
CA TYR A 78 -18.49 -7.51 9.57
C TYR A 78 -17.16 -8.27 9.64
N GLU A 79 -16.89 -8.92 10.76
CA GLU A 79 -15.58 -9.54 11.08
C GLU A 79 -15.04 -10.49 10.00
N ARG A 80 -15.89 -11.29 9.35
CA ARG A 80 -15.45 -12.21 8.30
C ARG A 80 -14.80 -11.49 7.12
N ARG A 81 -15.29 -10.29 6.76
CA ARG A 81 -14.68 -9.47 5.69
C ARG A 81 -13.27 -9.03 6.07
N PHE A 82 -13.10 -8.63 7.32
CA PHE A 82 -11.78 -8.28 7.83
C PHE A 82 -10.81 -9.47 7.78
N HIS A 83 -11.26 -10.66 8.21
CA HIS A 83 -10.41 -11.87 8.16
C HIS A 83 -10.03 -12.28 6.73
N GLU A 84 -10.93 -12.14 5.76
CA GLU A 84 -10.63 -12.37 4.34
C GLU A 84 -9.61 -11.34 3.82
N SER A 85 -9.75 -10.07 4.22
CA SER A 85 -8.79 -9.02 3.88
C SER A 85 -7.42 -9.28 4.48
N LEU A 86 -7.36 -9.79 5.71
CA LEU A 86 -6.12 -10.14 6.39
C LEU A 86 -5.33 -11.23 5.62
N ALA A 87 -6.03 -12.25 5.10
CA ALA A 87 -5.41 -13.26 4.25
C ALA A 87 -4.79 -12.66 2.98
N LYS A 88 -5.46 -11.66 2.39
CA LYS A 88 -4.95 -10.91 1.23
C LYS A 88 -3.71 -10.09 1.58
N PHE A 89 -3.70 -9.45 2.75
CA PHE A 89 -2.52 -8.71 3.22
C PHE A 89 -1.31 -9.61 3.54
N ARG A 90 -1.53 -10.86 3.96
CA ARG A 90 -0.45 -11.87 4.02
C ARG A 90 0.18 -12.05 2.65
N ARG A 91 -0.64 -12.29 1.63
CA ARG A 91 -0.14 -12.47 0.25
C ARG A 91 0.62 -11.24 -0.22
N TYR A 92 0.12 -10.04 0.02
CA TYR A 92 0.85 -8.81 -0.30
C TYR A 92 2.20 -8.74 0.42
N SER A 93 2.26 -9.12 1.69
CA SER A 93 3.53 -9.08 2.44
C SER A 93 4.54 -10.12 1.97
N GLU A 94 4.10 -11.31 1.52
CA GLU A 94 4.95 -12.32 0.88
C GLU A 94 5.57 -11.76 -0.41
N ILE A 95 4.73 -11.22 -1.30
CA ILE A 95 5.16 -10.60 -2.56
C ILE A 95 6.13 -9.44 -2.30
N ALA A 96 5.80 -8.56 -1.35
CA ALA A 96 6.67 -7.44 -0.99
C ALA A 96 8.04 -7.93 -0.52
N SER A 97 8.06 -8.93 0.36
CA SER A 97 9.28 -9.52 0.89
C SER A 97 10.15 -10.14 -0.22
N GLU A 98 9.57 -10.90 -1.14
CA GLU A 98 10.29 -11.50 -2.28
C GLU A 98 10.83 -10.45 -3.26
N LEU A 99 10.08 -9.37 -3.48
CA LEU A 99 10.54 -8.21 -4.24
C LEU A 99 11.61 -7.38 -3.49
N GLY A 100 11.79 -7.60 -2.18
CA GLY A 100 12.68 -6.82 -1.32
C GLY A 100 12.11 -5.47 -0.92
N ALA A 101 10.80 -5.26 -1.11
CA ALA A 101 10.10 -4.07 -0.64
C ALA A 101 9.89 -4.13 0.87
N LYS A 102 9.92 -2.96 1.50
CA LYS A 102 9.75 -2.83 2.96
C LYS A 102 8.37 -2.31 3.36
N TYR A 103 7.63 -1.77 2.41
CA TYR A 103 6.39 -1.05 2.68
C TYR A 103 5.24 -1.54 1.81
N ILE A 104 4.05 -1.55 2.42
CA ILE A 104 2.75 -1.69 1.73
C ILE A 104 1.99 -0.40 1.98
N ILE A 105 1.51 0.24 0.93
CA ILE A 105 0.73 1.48 1.03
C ILE A 105 -0.74 1.15 1.26
N LEU A 106 -1.38 1.83 2.21
CA LEU A 106 -2.78 1.65 2.59
C LEU A 106 -3.53 2.99 2.46
N HIS A 107 -4.58 3.04 1.63
CA HIS A 107 -5.47 4.21 1.55
C HIS A 107 -6.38 4.36 2.78
N GLY A 108 -6.80 3.24 3.36
CA GLY A 108 -7.64 3.20 4.55
C GLY A 108 -9.14 3.14 4.28
N GLY A 109 -9.93 3.46 5.31
CA GLY A 109 -11.40 3.42 5.30
C GLY A 109 -12.02 4.69 4.72
N LYS A 110 -13.31 4.63 4.39
CA LYS A 110 -14.10 5.78 3.93
C LYS A 110 -14.42 6.75 5.06
N PRO A 111 -14.63 8.06 4.77
CA PRO A 111 -14.95 9.06 5.78
C PRO A 111 -16.19 8.71 6.61
N ASN A 112 -17.21 8.13 5.96
CA ASN A 112 -18.46 7.69 6.60
C ASN A 112 -18.40 6.24 7.08
N GLY A 113 -17.22 5.72 7.38
CA GLY A 113 -17.03 4.40 7.97
C GLY A 113 -17.66 4.32 9.36
N ILE A 114 -18.14 3.14 9.72
CA ILE A 114 -18.88 2.92 11.00
C ILE A 114 -17.96 2.61 12.18
N LEU A 115 -16.68 2.33 11.95
CA LEU A 115 -15.71 2.07 13.01
C LEU A 115 -15.30 3.39 13.69
N SER A 116 -15.12 3.36 15.01
CA SER A 116 -14.48 4.44 15.75
C SER A 116 -13.01 4.60 15.32
N ASP A 117 -12.32 5.63 15.78
CA ASP A 117 -10.89 5.82 15.50
C ASP A 117 -10.06 4.73 16.17
N GLU A 118 -10.44 4.31 17.37
CA GLU A 118 -9.82 3.22 18.10
C GLU A 118 -9.96 1.88 17.35
N GLU A 119 -11.18 1.52 16.94
CA GLU A 119 -11.44 0.30 16.18
C GLU A 119 -10.70 0.28 14.83
N TYR A 120 -10.59 1.46 14.19
CA TYR A 120 -9.79 1.61 12.99
C TYR A 120 -8.31 1.33 13.27
N CYS A 121 -7.77 1.95 14.32
CA CYS A 121 -6.38 1.78 14.74
C CYS A 121 -6.07 0.34 15.14
N GLU A 122 -7.00 -0.34 15.83
CA GLU A 122 -6.87 -1.77 16.14
C GLU A 122 -6.72 -2.61 14.87
N ARG A 123 -7.57 -2.39 13.86
CA ARG A 123 -7.47 -3.11 12.58
C ARG A 123 -6.19 -2.80 11.82
N TYR A 124 -5.78 -1.54 11.79
CA TYR A 124 -4.51 -1.13 11.21
C TYR A 124 -3.34 -1.87 11.89
N MET A 125 -3.34 -1.97 13.21
CA MET A 125 -2.31 -2.70 13.96
C MET A 125 -2.32 -4.20 13.70
N VAL A 126 -3.49 -4.80 13.50
CA VAL A 126 -3.59 -6.23 13.13
C VAL A 126 -2.98 -6.45 11.75
N LEU A 127 -3.29 -5.60 10.75
CA LEU A 127 -2.67 -5.67 9.41
C LEU A 127 -1.15 -5.52 9.51
N LYS A 128 -0.69 -4.53 10.25
CA LYS A 128 0.73 -4.22 10.43
C LYS A 128 1.49 -5.35 11.13
N THR A 129 0.88 -5.96 12.16
CA THR A 129 1.45 -7.11 12.87
C THR A 129 1.57 -8.32 11.94
N GLU A 130 0.57 -8.55 11.10
CA GLU A 130 0.57 -9.66 10.16
C GLU A 130 1.65 -9.51 9.10
N THR A 131 1.77 -8.32 8.49
CA THR A 131 2.75 -8.07 7.42
C THR A 131 4.19 -8.04 7.94
N ARG A 132 4.40 -7.61 9.18
CA ARG A 132 5.73 -7.60 9.83
C ARG A 132 6.34 -9.01 9.99
N ARG A 133 5.55 -10.08 9.94
CA ARG A 133 6.06 -11.46 9.93
C ARG A 133 6.95 -11.74 8.73
N ASN A 134 6.72 -11.03 7.63
CA ASN A 134 7.52 -11.11 6.40
C ASN A 134 8.52 -9.93 6.27
N GLY A 135 8.75 -9.17 7.36
CA GLY A 135 9.68 -8.04 7.37
C GLY A 135 9.15 -6.79 6.64
N VAL A 136 7.84 -6.70 6.44
CA VAL A 136 7.17 -5.62 5.71
C VAL A 136 6.22 -4.86 6.64
N THR A 137 6.18 -3.53 6.55
CA THR A 137 5.24 -2.71 7.33
C THR A 137 4.22 -2.01 6.45
N VAL A 138 3.02 -1.80 6.98
CA VAL A 138 1.95 -1.05 6.33
C VAL A 138 2.10 0.43 6.68
N LEU A 139 2.04 1.31 5.68
CA LEU A 139 2.03 2.76 5.84
C LEU A 139 0.65 3.30 5.47
N GLN A 140 0.07 4.12 6.35
CA GLN A 140 -1.15 4.86 6.05
C GLN A 140 -0.83 6.02 5.10
N GLU A 141 -1.47 6.07 3.93
CA GLU A 141 -1.37 7.20 3.02
C GLU A 141 -2.49 8.22 3.30
N ASN A 142 -2.20 9.51 3.18
CA ASN A 142 -3.18 10.59 3.25
C ASN A 142 -3.93 10.73 1.92
N VAL A 143 -5.12 10.14 1.80
CA VAL A 143 -5.86 10.07 0.54
C VAL A 143 -7.16 10.84 0.60
N ASN A 144 -7.38 11.76 -0.34
CA ASN A 144 -8.65 12.47 -0.49
C ASN A 144 -9.83 11.49 -0.67
N ASN A 145 -10.99 11.81 -0.09
CA ASN A 145 -12.18 10.94 -0.03
C ASN A 145 -12.00 9.64 0.78
N PHE A 146 -10.93 9.53 1.55
CA PHE A 146 -10.72 8.54 2.59
C PHE A 146 -10.63 9.22 3.95
N ARG A 147 -10.75 8.46 5.03
CA ARG A 147 -10.62 8.95 6.40
C ARG A 147 -9.27 9.61 6.64
N SER A 148 -8.24 9.05 6.02
CA SER A 148 -6.85 9.55 6.04
C SER A 148 -6.64 10.87 5.27
N GLY A 149 -7.64 11.37 4.55
CA GLY A 149 -7.62 12.73 3.98
C GLY A 149 -7.88 13.82 5.03
N ASP A 150 -8.36 13.46 6.21
CA ASP A 150 -8.59 14.38 7.33
C ASP A 150 -7.35 14.39 8.25
N VAL A 151 -6.75 15.56 8.42
CA VAL A 151 -5.56 15.74 9.28
C VAL A 151 -5.87 15.48 10.75
N GLU A 152 -7.08 15.77 11.22
CA GLU A 152 -7.49 15.51 12.60
C GLU A 152 -7.57 13.99 12.86
N PHE A 153 -8.07 13.23 11.90
CA PHE A 153 -8.02 11.76 11.97
C PHE A 153 -6.58 11.24 12.04
N LEU A 154 -5.66 11.75 11.21
CA LEU A 154 -4.24 11.34 11.25
C LEU A 154 -3.58 11.71 12.58
N ARG A 155 -3.95 12.86 13.16
CA ARG A 155 -3.51 13.27 14.50
C ARG A 155 -4.03 12.29 15.57
N GLY A 156 -5.32 11.92 15.51
CA GLY A 156 -5.92 10.92 16.38
C GLY A 156 -5.20 9.57 16.30
N MET A 157 -4.83 9.13 15.08
CA MET A 157 -4.00 7.93 14.91
C MET A 157 -2.64 8.05 15.63
N CYS A 158 -1.99 9.23 15.56
CA CYS A 158 -0.74 9.45 16.29
C CYS A 158 -0.93 9.39 17.82
N GLU A 159 -2.03 9.93 18.33
CA GLU A 159 -2.34 9.90 19.78
C GLU A 159 -2.64 8.47 20.26
N ILE A 160 -3.38 7.68 19.48
CA ILE A 160 -3.74 6.29 19.83
C ILE A 160 -2.56 5.34 19.67
N LEU A 161 -1.81 5.45 18.58
CA LEU A 161 -0.79 4.48 18.19
C LEU A 161 0.63 4.87 18.61
N GLY A 162 0.87 6.14 18.94
CA GLY A 162 2.20 6.63 19.25
C GLY A 162 3.21 6.34 18.12
N PRO A 163 4.36 5.71 18.43
CA PRO A 163 5.40 5.43 17.43
C PRO A 163 4.99 4.38 16.37
N GLU A 164 3.88 3.69 16.58
CA GLU A 164 3.34 2.73 15.62
C GLU A 164 2.55 3.41 14.49
N ALA A 165 2.21 4.68 14.61
CA ALA A 165 1.61 5.47 13.54
C ALA A 165 2.68 5.79 12.49
N GLU A 166 2.66 5.07 11.36
CA GLU A 166 3.59 5.25 10.26
C GLU A 166 2.84 5.63 8.98
N PHE A 167 3.33 6.65 8.28
CA PHE A 167 2.62 7.27 7.18
C PHE A 167 3.43 7.29 5.88
N CYS A 168 2.72 7.21 4.75
CA CYS A 168 3.18 7.62 3.44
C CYS A 168 2.52 8.96 3.11
N PHE A 169 3.31 10.02 2.94
CA PHE A 169 2.77 11.34 2.64
C PHE A 169 2.70 11.58 1.13
N ASP A 170 1.50 11.80 0.62
CA ASP A 170 1.24 12.22 -0.76
C ASP A 170 0.88 13.71 -0.80
N LEU A 171 1.77 14.52 -1.39
CA LEU A 171 1.59 15.96 -1.53
C LEU A 171 0.39 16.33 -2.39
N LYS A 172 0.13 15.60 -3.47
CA LYS A 172 -1.02 15.84 -4.36
C LYS A 172 -2.34 15.60 -3.63
N GLN A 173 -2.40 14.54 -2.81
CA GLN A 173 -3.58 14.26 -2.00
C GLN A 173 -3.77 15.32 -0.91
N SER A 174 -2.69 15.78 -0.26
CA SER A 174 -2.73 16.87 0.71
C SER A 174 -3.37 18.14 0.12
N ILE A 175 -2.89 18.56 -1.06
CA ILE A 175 -3.47 19.72 -1.79
C ILE A 175 -4.95 19.49 -2.12
N ARG A 176 -5.35 18.28 -2.51
CA ARG A 176 -6.76 17.94 -2.78
C ARG A 176 -7.65 17.98 -1.53
N CYS A 177 -7.06 17.72 -0.37
CA CYS A 177 -7.75 17.85 0.92
C CYS A 177 -7.83 19.29 1.43
N GLY A 178 -7.17 20.25 0.77
CA GLY A 178 -7.19 21.66 1.12
C GLY A 178 -6.08 22.09 2.09
N TYR A 179 -5.00 21.33 2.17
CA TYR A 179 -3.83 21.61 3.02
C TYR A 179 -2.62 22.08 2.20
#